data_f8c113b187a37ad7a323c6382728e810
#
_entry.id   f8c113b187a37ad7a323c6382728e810
#
_cell.length_a   1.000
_cell.length_b   1.000
_cell.length_c   1.000
_cell.angle_alpha   90.00
_cell.angle_beta   90.00
_cell.angle_gamma   90.00
#
_symmetry.space_group_name_H-M   'P 1'
#
loop_
_entity.id
_entity.type
_entity.pdbx_description
1 polymer ?
#
loop_
_entity_poly.entity_id
_entity_poly.type
_entity_poly.pdbx_seq_one_letter_code
_entity_poly.pdbx_strand_id
1 'polypeptide(L)'
;MIDIKFLRENPDVVKENIKKKFQDKKLPLVDEVIELDKESRAVKGEADDLRALRNKNSKMIGALMGQGKKEEAEEMKKQVSEAAQKLAELEAKEAELSKKVNDIMMVIPNIIDESVPVGKDDSENVELEKFGEPVVPAFEIPYHREIMESFEGIDLDSAGRVAGNGFYYLCGDIARLHSAVISYARDFMIDRGFTYYIPPFMIRSDVVTGVMSFAEMEAMMYKIEGEDLYLIGTSEHSMIGKFIDQIVPEEKLPQTLTSYSPCFRKEKGAHGIEERGVYRIHQFEKQEMVVVCKPEESPMWFENLWKNTVDLFRSLDIPVRTLECCSGDLADLKVKSIDVEAWSPRQQKYFEVGSCSNLSDAQARRLKIRVNGKEGKYFPHTLNNTVVAPPRMLIAFLENNLNEDGTVNIPVALRPYMGGKEKLIPTNK
;
A
#
# COMPACT_ATOMS: atom_id res chain seq x y z
N MET A 1 -5.14 9.93 -3.09
CA MET A 1 -6.02 11.14 -3.12
C MET A 1 -5.93 11.72 -4.52
N ILE A 2 -7.08 11.96 -5.16
CA ILE A 2 -7.12 12.63 -6.48
C ILE A 2 -6.79 14.12 -6.35
N ASP A 3 -6.54 14.78 -7.48
CA ASP A 3 -6.32 16.23 -7.52
C ASP A 3 -7.65 16.97 -7.32
N ILE A 4 -7.70 17.93 -6.38
CA ILE A 4 -8.91 18.76 -6.16
C ILE A 4 -9.27 19.63 -7.39
N LYS A 5 -8.26 20.03 -8.17
CA LYS A 5 -8.49 20.77 -9.43
C LYS A 5 -9.18 19.86 -10.45
N PHE A 6 -8.69 18.62 -10.61
CA PHE A 6 -9.32 17.62 -11.48
C PHE A 6 -10.78 17.37 -11.07
N LEU A 7 -11.03 17.19 -9.77
CA LEU A 7 -12.38 16.96 -9.24
C LEU A 7 -13.33 18.13 -9.56
N ARG A 8 -12.88 19.37 -9.39
CA ARG A 8 -13.67 20.56 -9.72
C ARG A 8 -14.00 20.67 -11.21
N GLU A 9 -13.03 20.35 -12.05
CA GLU A 9 -13.17 20.47 -13.52
C GLU A 9 -13.96 19.29 -14.10
N ASN A 10 -13.97 18.13 -13.42
CA ASN A 10 -14.56 16.89 -13.91
C ASN A 10 -15.41 16.16 -12.85
N PRO A 11 -16.39 16.83 -12.20
CA PRO A 11 -17.17 16.22 -11.12
C PRO A 11 -17.96 14.98 -11.57
N ASP A 12 -18.47 14.98 -12.79
CA ASP A 12 -19.23 13.86 -13.34
C ASP A 12 -18.37 12.62 -13.55
N VAL A 13 -17.11 12.79 -13.95
CA VAL A 13 -16.13 11.67 -14.07
C VAL A 13 -15.88 11.05 -12.70
N VAL A 14 -15.71 11.87 -11.66
CA VAL A 14 -15.50 11.38 -10.29
C VAL A 14 -16.75 10.66 -9.77
N LYS A 15 -17.96 11.19 -10.01
CA LYS A 15 -19.21 10.54 -9.63
C LYS A 15 -19.42 9.21 -10.35
N GLU A 16 -19.10 9.14 -11.64
CA GLU A 16 -19.17 7.90 -12.41
C GLU A 16 -18.18 6.85 -11.90
N ASN A 17 -16.97 7.27 -11.57
CA ASN A 17 -15.97 6.40 -10.96
C ASN A 17 -16.44 5.84 -9.60
N ILE A 18 -17.06 6.66 -8.75
CA ILE A 18 -17.64 6.22 -7.47
C ILE A 18 -18.72 5.16 -7.71
N LYS A 19 -19.59 5.32 -8.72
CA LYS A 19 -20.60 4.33 -9.09
C LYS A 19 -19.97 3.03 -9.59
N LYS A 20 -18.95 3.11 -10.47
CA LYS A 20 -18.21 1.94 -10.95
C LYS A 20 -17.58 1.14 -9.80
N LYS A 21 -17.21 1.81 -8.72
CA LYS A 21 -16.69 1.19 -7.48
C LYS A 21 -17.78 0.75 -6.50
N PHE A 22 -19.06 0.86 -6.84
CA PHE A 22 -20.20 0.52 -5.98
C PHE A 22 -20.20 1.26 -4.63
N GLN A 23 -19.74 2.51 -4.62
CA GLN A 23 -19.58 3.33 -3.42
C GLN A 23 -20.56 4.52 -3.40
N ASP A 24 -21.80 4.35 -3.85
CA ASP A 24 -22.80 5.41 -4.06
C ASP A 24 -23.00 6.34 -2.85
N LYS A 25 -22.76 5.82 -1.63
CA LYS A 25 -22.81 6.62 -0.40
C LYS A 25 -21.84 7.81 -0.40
N LYS A 26 -20.78 7.76 -1.23
CA LYS A 26 -19.80 8.83 -1.37
C LYS A 26 -20.17 9.90 -2.41
N LEU A 27 -21.20 9.69 -3.22
CA LEU A 27 -21.62 10.65 -4.26
C LEU A 27 -21.86 12.07 -3.74
N PRO A 28 -22.56 12.30 -2.60
CA PRO A 28 -22.78 13.64 -2.08
C PRO A 28 -21.50 14.38 -1.71
N LEU A 29 -20.42 13.66 -1.35
CA LEU A 29 -19.14 14.24 -0.94
C LEU A 29 -18.47 15.01 -2.08
N VAL A 30 -18.76 14.66 -3.35
CA VAL A 30 -18.20 15.36 -4.52
C VAL A 30 -18.69 16.80 -4.58
N ASP A 31 -20.00 17.02 -4.42
CA ASP A 31 -20.58 18.35 -4.44
C ASP A 31 -20.20 19.14 -3.18
N GLU A 32 -20.22 18.49 -2.02
CA GLU A 32 -19.81 19.09 -0.74
C GLU A 32 -18.37 19.61 -0.78
N VAL A 33 -17.43 18.81 -1.27
CA VAL A 33 -16.02 19.24 -1.33
C VAL A 33 -15.79 20.38 -2.32
N ILE A 34 -16.55 20.46 -3.41
CA ILE A 34 -16.49 21.57 -4.37
C ILE A 34 -16.91 22.88 -3.73
N GLU A 35 -18.01 22.86 -2.96
CA GLU A 35 -18.49 24.08 -2.28
C GLU A 35 -17.54 24.50 -1.16
N LEU A 36 -17.02 23.55 -0.35
CA LEU A 36 -16.04 23.85 0.68
C LEU A 36 -14.72 24.40 0.11
N ASP A 37 -14.24 23.83 -1.01
CA ASP A 37 -13.04 24.34 -1.69
C ASP A 37 -13.26 25.74 -2.26
N LYS A 38 -14.44 26.03 -2.80
CA LYS A 38 -14.80 27.36 -3.28
C LYS A 38 -14.80 28.38 -2.14
N GLU A 39 -15.38 28.06 -0.98
CA GLU A 39 -15.36 28.90 0.21
C GLU A 39 -13.94 29.07 0.73
N SER A 40 -13.15 28.00 0.83
CA SER A 40 -11.76 28.04 1.26
C SER A 40 -10.90 28.98 0.42
N ARG A 41 -11.06 28.89 -0.92
CA ARG A 41 -10.35 29.80 -1.84
C ARG A 41 -10.78 31.26 -1.71
N ALA A 42 -12.06 31.53 -1.47
CA ALA A 42 -12.55 32.87 -1.24
C ALA A 42 -11.96 33.47 0.06
N VAL A 43 -12.02 32.73 1.16
CA VAL A 43 -11.43 33.11 2.46
C VAL A 43 -9.93 33.34 2.35
N LYS A 44 -9.23 32.47 1.62
CA LYS A 44 -7.80 32.63 1.36
C LYS A 44 -7.50 33.91 0.58
N GLY A 45 -8.29 34.20 -0.46
CA GLY A 45 -8.16 35.44 -1.24
C GLY A 45 -8.30 36.69 -0.36
N GLU A 46 -9.34 36.74 0.50
CA GLU A 46 -9.52 37.85 1.47
C GLU A 46 -8.36 37.97 2.44
N ALA A 47 -7.84 36.84 2.96
CA ALA A 47 -6.70 36.83 3.85
C ALA A 47 -5.42 37.34 3.16
N ASP A 48 -5.18 36.96 1.91
CA ASP A 48 -4.03 37.41 1.13
C ASP A 48 -4.11 38.92 0.82
N ASP A 49 -5.29 39.44 0.49
CA ASP A 49 -5.52 40.88 0.31
C ASP A 49 -5.27 41.65 1.57
N LEU A 50 -5.73 41.19 2.74
CA LEU A 50 -5.47 41.80 4.02
C LEU A 50 -3.97 41.76 4.44
N ARG A 51 -3.28 40.66 4.12
CA ARG A 51 -1.82 40.55 4.33
C ARG A 51 -1.07 41.60 3.50
N ALA A 52 -1.47 41.76 2.22
CA ALA A 52 -0.89 42.77 1.33
C ALA A 52 -1.14 44.17 1.82
N LEU A 53 -2.39 44.49 2.25
CA LEU A 53 -2.77 45.78 2.82
C LEU A 53 -2.01 46.09 4.12
N ARG A 54 -1.94 45.12 5.05
CA ARG A 54 -1.18 45.26 6.30
C ARG A 54 0.29 45.57 6.02
N ASN A 55 0.92 44.87 5.09
CA ASN A 55 2.32 45.07 4.74
C ASN A 55 2.55 46.46 4.12
N LYS A 56 1.63 46.92 3.27
CA LYS A 56 1.66 48.28 2.69
C LYS A 56 1.53 49.36 3.78
N ASN A 57 0.51 49.26 4.64
CA ASN A 57 0.25 50.22 5.70
C ASN A 57 1.38 50.26 6.73
N SER A 58 1.98 49.13 7.09
CA SER A 58 3.14 49.06 7.97
C SER A 58 4.36 49.86 7.45
N LYS A 59 4.60 49.80 6.12
CA LYS A 59 5.64 50.61 5.47
C LYS A 59 5.31 52.11 5.50
N MET A 60 4.03 52.48 5.31
CA MET A 60 3.58 53.86 5.33
C MET A 60 3.64 54.47 6.71
N ILE A 61 3.35 53.73 7.80
CA ILE A 61 3.51 54.21 9.18
C ILE A 61 4.95 54.65 9.43
N GLY A 62 5.94 53.85 8.98
CA GLY A 62 7.37 54.22 9.11
C GLY A 62 7.69 55.54 8.39
N ALA A 63 7.16 55.74 7.18
CA ALA A 63 7.36 56.97 6.42
C ALA A 63 6.66 58.20 7.06
N LEU A 64 5.43 58.05 7.55
CA LEU A 64 4.69 59.13 8.24
C LEU A 64 5.36 59.54 9.58
N MET A 65 5.87 58.57 10.34
CA MET A 65 6.62 58.85 11.56
C MET A 65 7.91 59.60 11.26
N GLY A 66 8.63 59.25 10.19
CA GLY A 66 9.82 59.96 9.72
C GLY A 66 9.55 61.38 9.25
N GLN A 67 8.33 61.68 8.80
CA GLN A 67 7.85 63.02 8.39
C GLN A 67 7.24 63.82 9.51
N GLY A 68 7.17 63.28 10.75
CA GLY A 68 6.58 63.98 11.91
C GLY A 68 5.06 63.99 11.96
N LYS A 69 4.36 63.27 11.03
CA LYS A 69 2.89 63.21 10.89
C LYS A 69 2.30 62.17 11.88
N LYS A 70 2.36 62.46 13.17
CA LYS A 70 2.00 61.52 14.24
C LYS A 70 0.53 61.11 14.23
N GLU A 71 -0.39 62.02 13.99
CA GLU A 71 -1.85 61.73 13.97
C GLU A 71 -2.22 60.78 12.83
N GLU A 72 -1.72 61.03 11.62
CA GLU A 72 -1.93 60.14 10.47
C GLU A 72 -1.30 58.74 10.71
N ALA A 73 -0.16 58.68 11.37
CA ALA A 73 0.49 57.42 11.73
C ALA A 73 -0.30 56.61 12.77
N GLU A 74 -0.90 57.26 13.78
CA GLU A 74 -1.74 56.60 14.79
C GLU A 74 -3.06 56.04 14.18
N GLU A 75 -3.73 56.81 13.31
CA GLU A 75 -4.92 56.32 12.61
C GLU A 75 -4.59 55.08 11.76
N MET A 76 -3.44 55.11 11.08
CA MET A 76 -3.00 53.97 10.27
C MET A 76 -2.59 52.76 11.14
N LYS A 77 -2.03 52.94 12.31
CA LYS A 77 -1.78 51.85 13.27
C LYS A 77 -3.08 51.19 13.74
N LYS A 78 -4.14 51.95 13.99
CA LYS A 78 -5.45 51.44 14.35
C LYS A 78 -6.02 50.56 13.22
N GLN A 79 -5.96 51.01 11.95
CA GLN A 79 -6.35 50.23 10.79
C GLN A 79 -5.54 48.95 10.64
N VAL A 80 -4.24 48.97 10.88
CA VAL A 80 -3.37 47.80 10.90
C VAL A 80 -3.77 46.81 11.99
N SER A 81 -4.14 47.31 13.19
CA SER A 81 -4.58 46.47 14.30
C SER A 81 -5.91 45.80 14.02
N GLU A 82 -6.90 46.55 13.48
CA GLU A 82 -8.20 45.98 13.04
C GLU A 82 -8.03 44.95 11.92
N ALA A 83 -7.19 45.24 10.94
CA ALA A 83 -6.85 44.30 9.88
C ALA A 83 -6.16 43.04 10.39
N ALA A 84 -5.31 43.14 11.42
CA ALA A 84 -4.64 42.01 12.04
C ALA A 84 -5.62 41.07 12.77
N GLN A 85 -6.63 41.62 13.46
CA GLN A 85 -7.66 40.83 14.11
C GLN A 85 -8.52 40.08 13.07
N LYS A 86 -9.00 40.76 12.02
CA LYS A 86 -9.77 40.15 10.94
C LYS A 86 -8.94 39.08 10.19
N LEU A 87 -7.65 39.33 9.99
CA LEU A 87 -6.76 38.36 9.37
C LEU A 87 -6.64 37.07 10.20
N ALA A 88 -6.51 37.18 11.53
CA ALA A 88 -6.46 36.01 12.40
C ALA A 88 -7.75 35.15 12.33
N GLU A 89 -8.92 35.84 12.27
CA GLU A 89 -10.22 35.13 12.09
C GLU A 89 -10.30 34.40 10.71
N LEU A 90 -9.85 35.05 9.65
CA LEU A 90 -9.83 34.45 8.31
C LEU A 90 -8.82 33.29 8.23
N GLU A 91 -7.65 33.41 8.85
CA GLU A 91 -6.65 32.33 8.91
C GLU A 91 -7.17 31.11 9.67
N ALA A 92 -7.87 31.32 10.78
CA ALA A 92 -8.52 30.22 11.51
C ALA A 92 -9.62 29.56 10.67
N LYS A 93 -10.44 30.35 9.95
CA LYS A 93 -11.47 29.83 9.06
C LYS A 93 -10.88 29.09 7.85
N GLU A 94 -9.81 29.62 7.24
CA GLU A 94 -9.06 28.97 6.15
C GLU A 94 -8.53 27.60 6.60
N ALA A 95 -7.93 27.52 7.79
CA ALA A 95 -7.41 26.28 8.36
C ALA A 95 -8.54 25.24 8.58
N GLU A 96 -9.69 25.66 9.12
CA GLU A 96 -10.85 24.78 9.31
C GLU A 96 -11.39 24.24 7.98
N LEU A 97 -11.61 25.13 6.99
CA LEU A 97 -12.12 24.75 5.67
C LEU A 97 -11.13 23.84 4.94
N SER A 98 -9.84 24.15 4.98
CA SER A 98 -8.79 23.33 4.39
C SER A 98 -8.75 21.94 5.00
N LYS A 99 -8.97 21.83 6.31
CA LYS A 99 -9.05 20.54 6.98
C LYS A 99 -10.27 19.74 6.49
N LYS A 100 -11.47 20.36 6.44
CA LYS A 100 -12.70 19.69 5.94
C LYS A 100 -12.55 19.21 4.50
N VAL A 101 -11.99 20.05 3.63
CA VAL A 101 -11.68 19.69 2.24
C VAL A 101 -10.76 18.46 2.21
N ASN A 102 -9.66 18.51 2.96
CA ASN A 102 -8.72 17.38 3.01
C ASN A 102 -9.38 16.10 3.54
N ASP A 103 -10.16 16.18 4.61
CA ASP A 103 -10.83 15.02 5.20
C ASP A 103 -11.78 14.34 4.20
N ILE A 104 -12.53 15.10 3.40
CA ILE A 104 -13.37 14.56 2.33
C ILE A 104 -12.53 13.98 1.19
N MET A 105 -11.50 14.71 0.74
CA MET A 105 -10.60 14.24 -0.34
C MET A 105 -9.89 12.94 0.02
N MET A 106 -9.64 12.67 1.31
CA MET A 106 -9.04 11.43 1.79
C MET A 106 -9.95 10.20 1.67
N VAL A 107 -11.27 10.39 1.57
CA VAL A 107 -12.25 9.27 1.43
C VAL A 107 -12.80 9.12 0.00
N ILE A 108 -12.63 10.12 -0.87
CA ILE A 108 -12.96 9.97 -2.30
C ILE A 108 -11.96 9.01 -2.95
N PRO A 109 -12.43 7.93 -3.62
CA PRO A 109 -11.54 6.96 -4.23
C PRO A 109 -10.76 7.54 -5.41
N ASN A 110 -9.60 6.95 -5.70
CA ASN A 110 -8.82 7.27 -6.88
C ASN A 110 -9.59 6.89 -8.16
N ILE A 111 -9.28 7.55 -9.27
CA ILE A 111 -9.88 7.22 -10.56
C ILE A 111 -9.27 5.92 -11.07
N ILE A 112 -10.09 4.92 -11.32
CA ILE A 112 -9.65 3.63 -11.86
C ILE A 112 -9.22 3.76 -13.31
N ASP A 113 -8.27 2.92 -13.73
CA ASP A 113 -7.83 2.83 -15.12
C ASP A 113 -9.01 2.37 -16.02
N GLU A 114 -9.04 2.87 -17.26
CA GLU A 114 -10.13 2.57 -18.19
C GLU A 114 -10.22 1.07 -18.56
N SER A 115 -9.10 0.34 -18.44
CA SER A 115 -9.04 -1.10 -18.71
C SER A 115 -9.62 -1.96 -17.59
N VAL A 116 -9.85 -1.41 -16.40
CA VAL A 116 -10.35 -2.15 -15.24
C VAL A 116 -11.77 -2.66 -15.50
N PRO A 117 -12.01 -3.98 -15.39
CA PRO A 117 -13.35 -4.54 -15.55
C PRO A 117 -14.29 -4.02 -14.47
N VAL A 118 -15.54 -3.73 -14.85
CA VAL A 118 -16.58 -3.32 -13.90
C VAL A 118 -17.17 -4.58 -13.27
N GLY A 119 -17.06 -4.71 -11.97
CA GLY A 119 -17.58 -5.82 -11.18
C GLY A 119 -17.75 -5.41 -9.72
N LYS A 120 -18.58 -6.14 -8.98
CA LYS A 120 -19.02 -5.77 -7.63
C LYS A 120 -18.03 -6.19 -6.54
N ASP A 121 -17.44 -7.37 -6.68
CA ASP A 121 -16.55 -7.97 -5.68
C ASP A 121 -15.56 -8.93 -6.35
N ASP A 122 -14.69 -9.57 -5.58
CA ASP A 122 -13.62 -10.46 -6.02
C ASP A 122 -14.09 -11.65 -6.89
N SER A 123 -15.35 -12.07 -6.77
CA SER A 123 -15.92 -13.14 -7.60
C SER A 123 -16.05 -12.76 -9.08
N GLU A 124 -15.99 -11.48 -9.40
CA GLU A 124 -16.06 -10.92 -10.77
C GLU A 124 -14.68 -10.48 -11.30
N ASN A 125 -13.59 -10.82 -10.60
CA ASN A 125 -12.23 -10.63 -11.10
C ASN A 125 -11.98 -11.47 -12.37
N VAL A 126 -11.22 -10.95 -13.31
CA VAL A 126 -11.03 -11.54 -14.65
C VAL A 126 -9.71 -12.27 -14.75
N GLU A 127 -9.75 -13.57 -15.02
CA GLU A 127 -8.54 -14.35 -15.31
C GLU A 127 -7.88 -13.86 -16.61
N LEU A 128 -6.60 -13.50 -16.53
CA LEU A 128 -5.82 -13.02 -17.67
C LEU A 128 -5.02 -14.16 -18.31
N GLU A 129 -4.18 -14.82 -17.52
CA GLU A 129 -3.23 -15.81 -18.04
C GLU A 129 -2.87 -16.85 -16.98
N LYS A 130 -2.56 -18.07 -17.44
CA LYS A 130 -2.04 -19.19 -16.64
C LYS A 130 -0.59 -19.48 -17.02
N PHE A 131 0.24 -19.75 -16.02
CA PHE A 131 1.66 -20.05 -16.16
C PHE A 131 1.96 -21.40 -15.52
N GLY A 132 2.34 -22.37 -16.34
CA GLY A 132 2.56 -23.76 -15.94
C GLY A 132 1.27 -24.57 -15.85
N GLU A 133 1.43 -25.87 -16.00
CA GLU A 133 0.32 -26.82 -16.00
C GLU A 133 -0.04 -27.21 -14.56
N PRO A 134 -1.30 -27.01 -14.13
CA PRO A 134 -1.75 -27.49 -12.84
C PRO A 134 -1.81 -29.02 -12.83
N VAL A 135 -1.17 -29.63 -11.85
CA VAL A 135 -1.12 -31.09 -11.68
C VAL A 135 -1.93 -31.49 -10.44
N VAL A 136 -2.72 -32.53 -10.55
CA VAL A 136 -3.38 -33.22 -9.43
C VAL A 136 -2.76 -34.60 -9.33
N PRO A 137 -2.00 -34.92 -8.25
CA PRO A 137 -1.40 -36.23 -8.08
C PRO A 137 -2.46 -37.33 -7.87
N ALA A 138 -2.06 -38.58 -8.07
CA ALA A 138 -2.97 -39.73 -7.89
C ALA A 138 -3.21 -40.09 -6.40
N PHE A 139 -2.42 -39.52 -5.50
CA PHE A 139 -2.56 -39.70 -4.05
C PHE A 139 -3.24 -38.48 -3.39
N GLU A 140 -3.85 -38.67 -2.23
CA GLU A 140 -4.49 -37.63 -1.45
C GLU A 140 -3.42 -36.73 -0.81
N ILE A 141 -3.56 -35.42 -1.03
CA ILE A 141 -2.70 -34.43 -0.41
C ILE A 141 -3.29 -34.03 0.95
N PRO A 142 -2.57 -34.24 2.08
CA PRO A 142 -3.02 -33.82 3.38
C PRO A 142 -3.13 -32.28 3.47
N TYR A 143 -3.84 -31.79 4.49
CA TYR A 143 -3.88 -30.36 4.78
C TYR A 143 -2.48 -29.84 5.10
N HIS A 144 -2.14 -28.64 4.65
CA HIS A 144 -0.76 -28.12 4.80
C HIS A 144 -0.23 -28.14 6.24
N ARG A 145 -1.10 -27.97 7.24
CA ARG A 145 -0.75 -28.14 8.65
C ARG A 145 -0.29 -29.58 8.94
N GLU A 146 -1.00 -30.58 8.46
CA GLU A 146 -0.66 -31.99 8.67
C GLU A 146 0.68 -32.34 8.00
N ILE A 147 0.91 -31.77 6.80
CA ILE A 147 2.22 -31.90 6.15
C ILE A 147 3.32 -31.29 7.04
N MET A 148 3.14 -30.06 7.54
CA MET A 148 4.13 -29.43 8.42
C MET A 148 4.33 -30.20 9.73
N GLU A 149 3.27 -30.76 10.33
CA GLU A 149 3.31 -31.58 11.54
C GLU A 149 4.09 -32.88 11.33
N SER A 150 4.04 -33.51 10.15
CA SER A 150 4.84 -34.70 9.81
C SER A 150 6.36 -34.46 9.85
N PHE A 151 6.77 -33.21 9.68
CA PHE A 151 8.16 -32.75 9.84
C PHE A 151 8.47 -32.19 11.24
N GLU A 152 7.55 -32.31 12.21
CA GLU A 152 7.62 -31.57 13.49
C GLU A 152 7.90 -30.06 13.27
N GLY A 153 7.40 -29.54 12.15
CA GLY A 153 7.77 -28.23 11.60
C GLY A 153 6.88 -27.06 12.03
N ILE A 154 5.79 -27.31 12.77
CA ILE A 154 4.85 -26.29 13.23
C ILE A 154 4.31 -26.63 14.62
N ASP A 155 4.20 -25.61 15.49
CA ASP A 155 3.56 -25.72 16.81
C ASP A 155 2.55 -24.57 17.00
N LEU A 156 1.30 -24.86 16.74
CA LEU A 156 0.18 -23.91 16.92
C LEU A 156 -0.31 -23.87 18.36
N ASP A 157 -0.17 -24.96 19.11
CA ASP A 157 -0.66 -25.04 20.49
C ASP A 157 0.16 -24.14 21.42
N SER A 158 1.49 -24.17 21.28
CA SER A 158 2.36 -23.27 22.03
C SER A 158 2.17 -21.81 21.59
N ALA A 159 1.98 -21.54 20.30
CA ALA A 159 1.67 -20.20 19.82
C ALA A 159 0.35 -19.67 20.41
N GLY A 160 -0.67 -20.54 20.49
CA GLY A 160 -1.95 -20.21 21.12
C GLY A 160 -1.82 -19.83 22.60
N ARG A 161 -0.94 -20.53 23.36
CA ARG A 161 -0.67 -20.20 24.77
C ARG A 161 0.09 -18.89 24.94
N VAL A 162 0.97 -18.55 24.00
CA VAL A 162 1.86 -17.37 24.09
C VAL A 162 1.21 -16.09 23.55
N ALA A 163 0.53 -16.19 22.40
CA ALA A 163 0.06 -15.02 21.68
C ALA A 163 -1.42 -15.08 21.26
N GLY A 164 -2.08 -16.21 21.46
CA GLY A 164 -3.44 -16.45 20.98
C GLY A 164 -3.50 -17.12 19.61
N ASN A 165 -4.70 -17.29 19.08
CA ASN A 165 -4.91 -17.85 17.75
C ASN A 165 -4.39 -16.91 16.66
N GLY A 166 -4.04 -17.47 15.50
CA GLY A 166 -3.53 -16.69 14.37
C GLY A 166 -2.03 -16.38 14.46
N PHE A 167 -1.31 -17.08 15.34
CA PHE A 167 0.15 -17.10 15.43
C PHE A 167 0.68 -18.51 15.27
N TYR A 168 1.98 -18.65 15.05
CA TYR A 168 2.62 -19.94 14.86
C TYR A 168 4.06 -19.93 15.38
N TYR A 169 4.57 -21.11 15.74
CA TYR A 169 6.00 -21.41 15.75
C TYR A 169 6.30 -22.28 14.54
N LEU A 170 7.31 -21.95 13.75
CA LEU A 170 7.91 -22.85 12.77
C LEU A 170 9.18 -23.45 13.35
N CYS A 171 9.41 -24.73 13.05
CA CYS A 171 10.51 -25.50 13.62
C CYS A 171 11.27 -26.25 12.51
N GLY A 172 12.51 -26.66 12.82
CA GLY A 172 13.29 -27.57 11.99
C GLY A 172 13.41 -27.18 10.53
N ASP A 173 13.20 -28.15 9.66
CA ASP A 173 13.34 -27.96 8.21
C ASP A 173 12.24 -27.06 7.61
N ILE A 174 11.07 -26.97 8.22
CA ILE A 174 10.01 -26.04 7.77
C ILE A 174 10.41 -24.58 8.07
N ALA A 175 10.95 -24.31 9.26
CA ALA A 175 11.49 -22.98 9.59
C ALA A 175 12.65 -22.60 8.65
N ARG A 176 13.51 -23.57 8.33
CA ARG A 176 14.60 -23.37 7.38
C ARG A 176 14.06 -23.07 5.97
N LEU A 177 13.04 -23.81 5.52
CA LEU A 177 12.40 -23.60 4.22
C LEU A 177 11.79 -22.18 4.13
N HIS A 178 11.10 -21.75 5.20
CA HIS A 178 10.58 -20.38 5.30
C HIS A 178 11.68 -19.33 5.11
N SER A 179 12.79 -19.46 5.83
CA SER A 179 13.93 -18.53 5.71
C SER A 179 14.63 -18.62 4.35
N ALA A 180 14.69 -19.82 3.77
CA ALA A 180 15.26 -20.05 2.44
C ALA A 180 14.46 -19.35 1.35
N VAL A 181 13.12 -19.41 1.41
CA VAL A 181 12.23 -18.73 0.45
C VAL A 181 12.42 -17.21 0.50
N ILE A 182 12.51 -16.61 1.71
CA ILE A 182 12.78 -15.18 1.86
C ILE A 182 14.16 -14.81 1.30
N SER A 183 15.20 -15.60 1.62
CA SER A 183 16.56 -15.33 1.16
C SER A 183 16.68 -15.43 -0.35
N TYR A 184 16.05 -16.44 -0.94
CA TYR A 184 15.96 -16.61 -2.39
C TYR A 184 15.23 -15.43 -3.05
N ALA A 185 14.06 -15.04 -2.53
CA ALA A 185 13.27 -13.93 -3.06
C ALA A 185 14.03 -12.59 -3.00
N ARG A 186 14.78 -12.35 -1.93
CA ARG A 186 15.66 -11.19 -1.81
C ARG A 186 16.70 -11.16 -2.93
N ASP A 187 17.45 -12.25 -3.09
CA ASP A 187 18.54 -12.32 -4.07
C ASP A 187 17.99 -12.27 -5.50
N PHE A 188 16.86 -12.94 -5.76
CA PHE A 188 16.13 -12.89 -7.01
C PHE A 188 15.75 -11.46 -7.43
N MET A 189 15.36 -10.60 -6.47
CA MET A 189 15.05 -9.19 -6.77
C MET A 189 16.30 -8.33 -6.93
N ILE A 190 17.35 -8.59 -6.15
CA ILE A 190 18.65 -7.90 -6.31
C ILE A 190 19.21 -8.16 -7.70
N ASP A 191 19.17 -9.40 -8.18
CA ASP A 191 19.64 -9.79 -9.51
C ASP A 191 18.82 -9.13 -10.66
N ARG A 192 17.60 -8.68 -10.35
CA ARG A 192 16.74 -7.89 -11.26
C ARG A 192 16.93 -6.38 -11.12
N GLY A 193 17.94 -5.93 -10.40
CA GLY A 193 18.31 -4.52 -10.27
C GLY A 193 17.51 -3.74 -9.21
N PHE A 194 16.82 -4.42 -8.30
CA PHE A 194 16.17 -3.76 -7.18
C PHE A 194 17.13 -3.56 -6.02
N THR A 195 17.09 -2.37 -5.42
CA THR A 195 17.89 -2.08 -4.22
C THR A 195 17.21 -2.65 -2.99
N TYR A 196 17.93 -3.48 -2.23
CA TYR A 196 17.41 -4.13 -1.02
C TYR A 196 17.45 -3.23 0.20
N TYR A 197 16.36 -3.23 0.96
CA TYR A 197 16.19 -2.47 2.20
C TYR A 197 15.64 -3.33 3.35
N ILE A 198 16.05 -3.01 4.56
CA ILE A 198 15.37 -3.39 5.80
C ILE A 198 14.83 -2.08 6.40
N PRO A 199 13.52 -1.81 6.26
CA PRO A 199 12.92 -0.55 6.69
C PRO A 199 12.54 -0.57 8.18
N PRO A 200 12.14 0.56 8.77
CA PRO A 200 11.46 0.59 10.06
C PRO A 200 10.17 -0.24 10.04
N PHE A 201 9.93 -1.03 11.09
CA PHE A 201 8.73 -1.87 11.21
C PHE A 201 7.58 -1.19 11.97
N MET A 202 7.80 0.04 12.40
CA MET A 202 6.81 0.92 12.99
C MET A 202 6.85 2.27 12.27
N ILE A 203 5.67 2.83 12.02
CA ILE A 203 5.50 4.09 11.28
C ILE A 203 4.53 5.02 12.01
N ARG A 204 4.66 6.33 11.78
CA ARG A 204 3.77 7.35 12.35
C ARG A 204 2.43 7.41 11.62
N SER A 205 1.44 8.02 12.28
CA SER A 205 0.08 8.17 11.76
C SER A 205 0.01 8.92 10.42
N ASP A 206 0.86 9.91 10.20
CA ASP A 206 0.92 10.66 8.94
C ASP A 206 1.38 9.80 7.77
N VAL A 207 2.32 8.86 8.00
CA VAL A 207 2.71 7.87 7.00
C VAL A 207 1.57 6.88 6.76
N VAL A 208 0.93 6.35 7.82
CA VAL A 208 -0.20 5.40 7.69
C VAL A 208 -1.31 6.00 6.82
N THR A 209 -1.77 7.19 7.14
CA THR A 209 -2.84 7.87 6.39
C THR A 209 -2.42 8.27 4.98
N GLY A 210 -1.12 8.38 4.74
CA GLY A 210 -0.55 8.62 3.41
C GLY A 210 -0.61 7.41 2.48
N VAL A 211 -0.45 6.19 3.03
CA VAL A 211 -0.29 4.97 2.22
C VAL A 211 -1.55 4.12 2.10
N MET A 212 -2.55 4.30 2.97
CA MET A 212 -3.80 3.53 2.94
C MET A 212 -5.03 4.39 3.27
N SER A 213 -6.22 3.82 3.08
CA SER A 213 -7.47 4.45 3.50
C SER A 213 -7.68 4.32 5.02
N PHE A 214 -8.56 5.16 5.58
CA PHE A 214 -8.92 5.08 7.01
C PHE A 214 -9.59 3.74 7.36
N ALA A 215 -10.40 3.18 6.45
CA ALA A 215 -11.06 1.90 6.66
C ALA A 215 -10.04 0.75 6.73
N GLU A 216 -9.06 0.73 5.82
CA GLU A 216 -7.97 -0.25 5.85
C GLU A 216 -7.12 -0.10 7.11
N MET A 217 -6.80 1.13 7.52
CA MET A 217 -6.05 1.41 8.75
C MET A 217 -6.75 0.82 9.97
N GLU A 218 -8.06 1.04 10.13
CA GLU A 218 -8.83 0.52 11.25
C GLU A 218 -8.91 -1.01 11.26
N ALA A 219 -9.11 -1.61 10.09
CA ALA A 219 -9.24 -3.06 9.94
C ALA A 219 -7.91 -3.80 10.14
N MET A 220 -6.79 -3.19 9.71
CA MET A 220 -5.50 -3.86 9.59
C MET A 220 -4.50 -3.51 10.69
N MET A 221 -4.36 -2.21 11.06
CA MET A 221 -3.17 -1.74 11.77
C MET A 221 -3.24 -1.92 13.29
N TYR A 222 -2.16 -2.46 13.88
CA TYR A 222 -1.93 -2.40 15.33
C TYR A 222 -1.30 -1.05 15.70
N LYS A 223 -1.89 -0.35 16.66
CA LYS A 223 -1.35 0.89 17.23
C LYS A 223 -0.63 0.59 18.54
N ILE A 224 0.51 1.23 18.76
CA ILE A 224 1.22 1.19 20.04
C ILE A 224 0.53 2.16 20.99
N GLU A 225 0.16 1.66 22.18
CA GLU A 225 -0.49 2.47 23.20
C GLU A 225 0.48 3.52 23.75
N GLY A 226 0.01 4.77 23.85
CA GLY A 226 0.80 5.89 24.35
C GLY A 226 1.78 6.52 23.35
N GLU A 227 1.89 5.95 22.14
CA GLU A 227 2.83 6.38 21.11
C GLU A 227 2.09 6.74 19.81
N ASP A 228 2.66 7.66 19.02
CA ASP A 228 2.24 7.87 17.63
C ASP A 228 2.96 6.89 16.70
N LEU A 229 2.81 5.58 16.97
CA LEU A 229 3.43 4.51 16.21
C LEU A 229 2.43 3.38 15.92
N TYR A 230 2.58 2.80 14.74
CA TYR A 230 1.78 1.68 14.25
C TYR A 230 2.70 0.61 13.70
N LEU A 231 2.45 -0.65 14.01
CA LEU A 231 3.13 -1.79 13.38
C LEU A 231 2.73 -1.88 11.91
N ILE A 232 3.69 -2.08 11.02
CA ILE A 232 3.41 -2.15 9.58
C ILE A 232 2.68 -3.46 9.20
N GLY A 233 1.72 -3.35 8.28
CA GLY A 233 1.07 -4.51 7.66
C GLY A 233 1.80 -5.02 6.40
N THR A 234 2.76 -4.25 5.90
CA THR A 234 3.64 -4.51 4.75
C THR A 234 4.79 -3.52 4.76
N SER A 235 5.95 -3.90 4.25
CA SER A 235 7.09 -2.98 4.11
C SER A 235 6.83 -1.86 3.10
N GLU A 236 5.87 -2.01 2.19
CA GLU A 236 5.41 -0.92 1.31
C GLU A 236 5.19 0.38 2.09
N HIS A 237 4.51 0.29 3.24
CA HIS A 237 4.18 1.45 4.06
C HIS A 237 5.42 2.28 4.43
N SER A 238 6.44 1.61 4.95
CA SER A 238 7.71 2.25 5.32
C SER A 238 8.50 2.71 4.10
N MET A 239 8.48 1.92 3.03
CA MET A 239 9.26 2.21 1.82
C MET A 239 8.72 3.44 1.08
N ILE A 240 7.40 3.60 1.00
CA ILE A 240 6.80 4.82 0.46
C ILE A 240 6.95 5.97 1.45
N GLY A 241 6.76 5.71 2.75
CA GLY A 241 6.97 6.68 3.83
C GLY A 241 8.38 7.30 3.86
N LYS A 242 9.40 6.58 3.36
CA LYS A 242 10.77 7.08 3.19
C LYS A 242 10.84 8.41 2.41
N PHE A 243 9.87 8.65 1.54
CA PHE A 243 9.83 9.83 0.67
C PHE A 243 8.92 10.95 1.18
N ILE A 244 8.31 10.83 2.39
CA ILE A 244 7.40 11.85 2.94
C ILE A 244 8.05 13.23 2.94
N ASP A 245 7.32 14.26 2.46
CA ASP A 245 7.75 15.66 2.33
C ASP A 245 9.04 15.85 1.50
N GLN A 246 9.44 14.88 0.67
CA GLN A 246 10.65 14.98 -0.15
C GLN A 246 10.36 15.50 -1.56
N ILE A 247 11.36 16.23 -2.09
CA ILE A 247 11.44 16.57 -3.51
C ILE A 247 12.56 15.71 -4.11
N VAL A 248 12.16 14.69 -4.87
CA VAL A 248 13.10 13.75 -5.51
C VAL A 248 13.64 14.35 -6.79
N PRO A 249 14.96 14.34 -7.02
CA PRO A 249 15.53 14.70 -8.32
C PRO A 249 15.05 13.73 -9.41
N GLU A 250 14.66 14.25 -10.58
CA GLU A 250 14.11 13.41 -11.67
C GLU A 250 15.09 12.36 -12.17
N GLU A 251 16.38 12.68 -12.16
CA GLU A 251 17.47 11.77 -12.59
C GLU A 251 17.65 10.57 -11.66
N LYS A 252 17.01 10.58 -10.46
CA LYS A 252 16.99 9.44 -9.54
C LYS A 252 15.81 8.50 -9.74
N LEU A 253 14.94 8.81 -10.70
CA LEU A 253 13.84 7.90 -11.07
C LEU A 253 14.25 6.98 -12.23
N PRO A 254 13.73 5.75 -12.31
CA PRO A 254 12.87 5.13 -11.29
C PRO A 254 13.64 4.70 -10.04
N GLN A 255 12.96 4.72 -8.87
CA GLN A 255 13.43 4.05 -7.65
C GLN A 255 12.84 2.64 -7.64
N THR A 256 13.65 1.63 -7.81
CA THR A 256 13.27 0.21 -7.76
C THR A 256 13.77 -0.39 -6.45
N LEU A 257 12.86 -0.65 -5.53
CA LEU A 257 13.16 -0.99 -4.15
C LEU A 257 12.57 -2.36 -3.82
N THR A 258 13.33 -3.22 -3.16
CA THR A 258 12.82 -4.44 -2.57
C THR A 258 13.12 -4.47 -1.08
N SER A 259 12.22 -5.01 -0.27
CA SER A 259 12.36 -4.94 1.17
C SER A 259 11.76 -6.15 1.88
N TYR A 260 12.49 -6.59 2.91
CA TYR A 260 12.02 -7.58 3.86
C TYR A 260 11.41 -6.90 5.08
N SER A 261 10.30 -7.44 5.56
CA SER A 261 9.78 -7.10 6.88
C SER A 261 8.91 -8.21 7.49
N PRO A 262 8.81 -8.27 8.83
CA PRO A 262 7.62 -8.78 9.46
C PRO A 262 6.42 -7.89 9.11
N CYS A 263 5.24 -8.49 9.07
CA CYS A 263 3.98 -7.83 8.79
C CYS A 263 2.99 -8.18 9.90
N PHE A 264 2.25 -7.19 10.37
CA PHE A 264 1.30 -7.34 11.47
C PHE A 264 -0.08 -6.89 11.03
N ARG A 265 -1.07 -7.80 11.08
CA ARG A 265 -2.44 -7.50 10.64
C ARG A 265 -3.46 -7.99 11.64
N LYS A 266 -4.45 -7.14 11.97
CA LYS A 266 -5.56 -7.50 12.87
C LYS A 266 -6.51 -8.53 12.27
N GLU A 267 -6.54 -8.64 10.92
CA GLU A 267 -7.42 -9.56 10.17
C GLU A 267 -8.89 -9.50 10.65
N LYS A 268 -9.39 -8.28 10.96
CA LYS A 268 -10.77 -8.09 11.42
C LYS A 268 -11.76 -8.43 10.29
N GLY A 269 -12.76 -9.26 10.60
CA GLY A 269 -13.85 -9.61 9.68
C GLY A 269 -13.56 -10.81 8.77
N ALA A 270 -12.40 -11.44 8.91
CA ALA A 270 -12.10 -12.68 8.20
C ALA A 270 -12.78 -13.87 8.89
N HIS A 271 -13.54 -14.66 8.14
CA HIS A 271 -14.21 -15.89 8.63
C HIS A 271 -14.19 -16.96 7.54
N GLY A 272 -13.79 -18.20 7.88
CA GLY A 272 -13.83 -19.35 6.98
C GLY A 272 -12.98 -20.55 7.40
N ILE A 273 -13.20 -21.69 6.73
CA ILE A 273 -12.47 -22.96 6.99
C ILE A 273 -10.99 -22.86 6.65
N GLU A 274 -10.62 -21.96 5.73
CA GLU A 274 -9.23 -21.74 5.29
C GLU A 274 -8.39 -20.95 6.30
N GLU A 275 -8.98 -20.47 7.37
CA GLU A 275 -8.30 -19.76 8.48
C GLU A 275 -7.48 -20.70 9.37
N ARG A 276 -7.64 -22.01 9.23
CA ARG A 276 -6.84 -22.98 9.98
C ARG A 276 -5.43 -23.07 9.40
N GLY A 277 -4.43 -23.18 10.27
CA GLY A 277 -3.02 -23.28 9.86
C GLY A 277 -2.37 -21.91 9.66
N VAL A 278 -1.71 -21.67 8.52
CA VAL A 278 -0.91 -20.47 8.26
C VAL A 278 -1.46 -19.58 7.14
N TYR A 279 -2.66 -19.86 6.63
CA TYR A 279 -3.23 -19.11 5.49
C TYR A 279 -3.56 -17.65 5.87
N ARG A 280 -4.17 -17.44 7.04
CA ARG A 280 -4.56 -16.12 7.58
C ARG A 280 -4.12 -15.98 9.03
N ILE A 281 -3.15 -15.10 9.25
CA ILE A 281 -2.41 -14.98 10.51
C ILE A 281 -2.12 -13.52 10.82
N HIS A 282 -1.95 -13.21 12.11
CA HIS A 282 -1.70 -11.86 12.61
C HIS A 282 -0.27 -11.37 12.41
N GLN A 283 0.68 -12.30 12.32
CA GLN A 283 2.10 -12.01 12.13
C GLN A 283 2.66 -12.94 11.06
N PHE A 284 3.30 -12.37 10.04
CA PHE A 284 4.01 -13.09 9.00
C PHE A 284 5.18 -12.27 8.47
N GLU A 285 5.98 -12.85 7.62
CA GLU A 285 7.08 -12.15 6.95
C GLU A 285 6.79 -12.00 5.47
N LYS A 286 7.37 -10.98 4.85
CA LYS A 286 7.17 -10.70 3.44
C LYS A 286 8.41 -10.05 2.82
N GLN A 287 8.74 -10.48 1.61
CA GLN A 287 9.59 -9.74 0.68
C GLN A 287 8.67 -8.98 -0.26
N GLU A 288 8.86 -7.66 -0.33
CA GLU A 288 8.05 -6.74 -1.11
C GLU A 288 8.87 -6.07 -2.19
N MET A 289 8.25 -5.62 -3.27
CA MET A 289 8.83 -4.72 -4.25
C MET A 289 8.00 -3.44 -4.37
N VAL A 290 8.69 -2.31 -4.45
CA VAL A 290 8.10 -0.98 -4.55
C VAL A 290 8.81 -0.21 -5.65
N VAL A 291 8.04 0.48 -6.47
CA VAL A 291 8.57 1.35 -7.52
C VAL A 291 8.01 2.76 -7.33
N VAL A 292 8.91 3.74 -7.40
CA VAL A 292 8.56 5.16 -7.53
C VAL A 292 9.09 5.62 -8.86
N CYS A 293 8.21 6.03 -9.80
CA CYS A 293 8.57 6.31 -11.18
C CYS A 293 7.85 7.52 -11.74
N LYS A 294 8.22 7.89 -12.96
CA LYS A 294 7.47 8.88 -13.75
C LYS A 294 6.08 8.33 -14.11
N PRO A 295 5.08 9.22 -14.25
CA PRO A 295 3.72 8.78 -14.61
C PRO A 295 3.65 7.94 -15.89
N GLU A 296 4.39 8.32 -16.93
CA GLU A 296 4.44 7.62 -18.22
C GLU A 296 5.11 6.24 -18.17
N GLU A 297 5.94 5.96 -17.17
CA GLU A 297 6.62 4.67 -16.96
C GLU A 297 5.75 3.68 -16.15
N SER A 298 4.71 4.18 -15.50
CA SER A 298 3.87 3.41 -14.58
C SER A 298 3.26 2.13 -15.19
N PRO A 299 2.73 2.11 -16.43
CA PRO A 299 2.20 0.90 -17.04
C PRO A 299 3.26 -0.20 -17.24
N MET A 300 4.46 0.19 -17.68
CA MET A 300 5.58 -0.73 -17.87
C MET A 300 6.03 -1.35 -16.54
N TRP A 301 6.16 -0.52 -15.49
CA TRP A 301 6.56 -1.02 -14.17
C TRP A 301 5.49 -1.90 -13.54
N PHE A 302 4.22 -1.60 -13.74
CA PHE A 302 3.12 -2.44 -13.28
C PHE A 302 3.23 -3.85 -13.87
N GLU A 303 3.47 -3.94 -15.18
CA GLU A 303 3.67 -5.22 -15.85
C GLU A 303 4.91 -5.97 -15.34
N ASN A 304 6.03 -5.29 -15.17
CA ASN A 304 7.24 -5.89 -14.63
C ASN A 304 7.06 -6.44 -13.21
N LEU A 305 6.31 -5.74 -12.36
CA LEU A 305 6.12 -6.14 -10.97
C LEU A 305 5.36 -7.46 -10.83
N TRP A 306 4.21 -7.62 -11.51
CA TRP A 306 3.48 -8.88 -11.38
C TRP A 306 4.22 -10.06 -12.07
N LYS A 307 4.93 -9.81 -13.18
CA LYS A 307 5.78 -10.81 -13.83
C LYS A 307 6.89 -11.32 -12.92
N ASN A 308 7.50 -10.47 -12.11
CA ASN A 308 8.51 -10.90 -11.14
C ASN A 308 7.96 -11.93 -10.14
N THR A 309 6.73 -11.74 -9.66
CA THR A 309 6.08 -12.73 -8.77
C THR A 309 5.79 -14.03 -9.52
N VAL A 310 5.25 -13.95 -10.73
CA VAL A 310 5.02 -15.14 -11.58
C VAL A 310 6.32 -15.91 -11.79
N ASP A 311 7.40 -15.24 -12.20
CA ASP A 311 8.69 -15.86 -12.46
C ASP A 311 9.28 -16.52 -11.21
N LEU A 312 9.15 -15.89 -10.03
CA LEU A 312 9.62 -16.49 -8.78
C LEU A 312 8.88 -17.78 -8.46
N PHE A 313 7.56 -17.79 -8.53
CA PHE A 313 6.77 -18.99 -8.28
C PHE A 313 7.05 -20.09 -9.31
N ARG A 314 7.18 -19.72 -10.58
CA ARG A 314 7.55 -20.66 -11.65
C ARG A 314 8.94 -21.26 -11.47
N SER A 315 9.91 -20.49 -10.95
CA SER A 315 11.25 -21.02 -10.64
C SER A 315 11.26 -22.03 -9.49
N LEU A 316 10.18 -22.11 -8.73
CA LEU A 316 9.93 -23.08 -7.65
C LEU A 316 8.95 -24.17 -8.05
N ASP A 317 8.72 -24.36 -9.37
CA ASP A 317 7.84 -25.37 -9.96
C ASP A 317 6.35 -25.26 -9.56
N ILE A 318 5.91 -24.05 -9.13
CA ILE A 318 4.53 -23.80 -8.71
C ILE A 318 3.74 -23.17 -9.86
N PRO A 319 2.67 -23.80 -10.36
CA PRO A 319 1.77 -23.18 -11.34
C PRO A 319 1.04 -21.99 -10.73
N VAL A 320 0.92 -20.91 -11.51
CA VAL A 320 0.21 -19.70 -11.09
C VAL A 320 -0.70 -19.18 -12.20
N ARG A 321 -1.66 -18.33 -11.82
CA ARG A 321 -2.45 -17.53 -12.76
C ARG A 321 -2.47 -16.08 -12.32
N THR A 322 -2.86 -15.18 -13.22
CA THR A 322 -3.10 -13.78 -12.94
C THR A 322 -4.56 -13.42 -13.08
N LEU A 323 -5.09 -12.65 -12.15
CA LEU A 323 -6.44 -12.10 -12.16
C LEU A 323 -6.40 -10.58 -12.16
N GLU A 324 -7.09 -9.91 -13.08
CA GLU A 324 -7.33 -8.48 -12.99
C GLU A 324 -8.47 -8.20 -12.04
N CYS A 325 -8.20 -7.42 -11.00
CA CYS A 325 -9.20 -7.04 -10.02
C CYS A 325 -10.25 -6.10 -10.66
N CYS A 326 -11.53 -6.39 -10.43
CA CYS A 326 -12.61 -5.55 -10.89
C CYS A 326 -12.77 -4.29 -10.03
N SER A 327 -13.56 -3.35 -10.51
CA SER A 327 -13.71 -2.02 -9.91
C SER A 327 -14.20 -2.02 -8.45
N GLY A 328 -15.04 -2.96 -8.07
CA GLY A 328 -15.58 -3.08 -6.71
C GLY A 328 -14.62 -3.73 -5.72
N ASP A 329 -13.67 -4.54 -6.22
CA ASP A 329 -12.63 -5.17 -5.41
C ASP A 329 -11.41 -4.26 -5.17
N LEU A 330 -11.21 -3.24 -6.01
CA LEU A 330 -10.10 -2.31 -5.86
C LEU A 330 -10.21 -1.46 -4.59
N ALA A 331 -9.17 -1.45 -3.76
CA ALA A 331 -9.03 -0.50 -2.66
C ALA A 331 -9.03 0.96 -3.15
N ASP A 332 -9.38 1.91 -2.27
CA ASP A 332 -9.66 3.31 -2.65
C ASP A 332 -8.49 4.04 -3.32
N LEU A 333 -7.25 3.68 -2.98
CA LEU A 333 -6.07 4.34 -3.54
C LEU A 333 -5.60 3.73 -4.86
N LYS A 334 -6.01 2.49 -5.17
CA LYS A 334 -5.56 1.77 -6.36
C LYS A 334 -6.29 2.25 -7.61
N VAL A 335 -5.55 2.42 -8.70
CA VAL A 335 -6.11 2.67 -10.04
C VAL A 335 -6.25 1.38 -10.82
N LYS A 336 -5.38 0.40 -10.55
CA LYS A 336 -5.37 -0.92 -11.18
C LYS A 336 -4.69 -1.93 -10.26
N SER A 337 -5.16 -3.17 -10.25
CA SER A 337 -4.54 -4.27 -9.51
C SER A 337 -4.61 -5.56 -10.31
N ILE A 338 -3.54 -6.37 -10.20
CA ILE A 338 -3.49 -7.75 -10.69
C ILE A 338 -3.06 -8.63 -9.54
N ASP A 339 -3.88 -9.62 -9.22
CA ASP A 339 -3.54 -10.64 -8.24
C ASP A 339 -2.82 -11.80 -8.94
N VAL A 340 -1.79 -12.31 -8.28
CA VAL A 340 -1.13 -13.56 -8.64
C VAL A 340 -1.63 -14.63 -7.70
N GLU A 341 -2.15 -15.71 -8.27
CA GLU A 341 -2.67 -16.83 -7.52
C GLU A 341 -1.89 -18.11 -7.83
N ALA A 342 -1.57 -18.90 -6.80
CA ALA A 342 -0.89 -20.17 -6.92
C ALA A 342 -1.88 -21.34 -6.94
N TRP A 343 -1.54 -22.39 -7.68
CA TRP A 343 -2.32 -23.63 -7.75
C TRP A 343 -2.23 -24.40 -6.43
N SER A 344 -3.39 -24.83 -5.92
CA SER A 344 -3.50 -25.81 -4.84
C SER A 344 -3.99 -27.14 -5.41
N PRO A 345 -3.13 -28.15 -5.56
CA PRO A 345 -3.55 -29.48 -6.03
C PRO A 345 -4.53 -30.15 -5.06
N ARG A 346 -4.44 -29.87 -3.75
CA ARG A 346 -5.38 -30.38 -2.73
C ARG A 346 -6.79 -29.84 -2.93
N GLN A 347 -6.92 -28.52 -3.15
CA GLN A 347 -8.20 -27.86 -3.32
C GLN A 347 -8.69 -27.88 -4.78
N GLN A 348 -7.79 -28.20 -5.71
CA GLN A 348 -8.02 -28.12 -7.18
C GLN A 348 -8.49 -26.72 -7.61
N LYS A 349 -7.93 -25.69 -6.98
CA LYS A 349 -8.19 -24.27 -7.26
C LYS A 349 -6.94 -23.42 -7.04
N TYR A 350 -6.97 -22.23 -7.56
CA TYR A 350 -5.97 -21.22 -7.29
C TYR A 350 -6.33 -20.40 -6.06
N PHE A 351 -5.33 -19.83 -5.38
CA PHE A 351 -5.50 -18.92 -4.26
C PHE A 351 -4.45 -17.82 -4.31
N GLU A 352 -4.80 -16.64 -3.84
CA GLU A 352 -3.98 -15.43 -3.88
C GLU A 352 -2.67 -15.59 -3.08
N VAL A 353 -1.53 -15.28 -3.73
CA VAL A 353 -0.19 -15.26 -3.14
C VAL A 353 0.51 -13.92 -3.28
N GLY A 354 -0.03 -13.02 -4.08
CA GLY A 354 0.47 -11.66 -4.24
C GLY A 354 -0.53 -10.77 -4.94
N SER A 355 -0.49 -9.48 -4.66
CA SER A 355 -1.35 -8.47 -5.28
C SER A 355 -0.51 -7.30 -5.76
N CYS A 356 -0.40 -7.16 -7.07
CA CYS A 356 0.29 -6.05 -7.73
C CYS A 356 -0.63 -4.85 -7.82
N SER A 357 -0.18 -3.69 -7.37
CA SER A 357 -0.98 -2.48 -7.31
C SER A 357 -0.30 -1.30 -7.98
N ASN A 358 -1.05 -0.60 -8.82
CA ASN A 358 -0.72 0.74 -9.29
C ASN A 358 -1.59 1.74 -8.54
N LEU A 359 -0.97 2.70 -7.82
CA LEU A 359 -1.67 3.70 -7.05
C LEU A 359 -1.59 5.09 -7.70
N SER A 360 -0.99 5.17 -8.89
CA SER A 360 -0.69 6.44 -9.56
C SER A 360 -0.04 7.46 -8.60
N ASP A 361 -0.51 8.69 -8.57
CA ASP A 361 0.01 9.74 -7.70
C ASP A 361 -0.70 9.85 -6.32
N ALA A 362 -1.60 8.92 -5.98
CA ALA A 362 -2.43 9.02 -4.78
C ALA A 362 -1.63 9.09 -3.48
N GLN A 363 -0.65 8.20 -3.31
CA GLN A 363 0.22 8.20 -2.13
C GLN A 363 1.19 9.40 -2.16
N ALA A 364 1.72 9.73 -3.33
CA ALA A 364 2.62 10.87 -3.48
C ALA A 364 1.94 12.20 -3.10
N ARG A 365 0.66 12.39 -3.45
CA ARG A 365 -0.12 13.56 -3.03
C ARG A 365 -0.34 13.61 -1.52
N ARG A 366 -0.73 12.48 -0.91
CA ARG A 366 -0.97 12.41 0.53
C ARG A 366 0.29 12.66 1.35
N LEU A 367 1.42 12.09 0.92
CA LEU A 367 2.72 12.20 1.58
C LEU A 367 3.56 13.41 1.10
N LYS A 368 2.98 14.27 0.22
CA LYS A 368 3.62 15.46 -0.35
C LYS A 368 4.95 15.18 -1.05
N ILE A 369 5.05 13.99 -1.66
CA ILE A 369 6.21 13.62 -2.47
C ILE A 369 6.13 14.36 -3.80
N ARG A 370 7.20 15.03 -4.21
CA ARG A 370 7.32 15.74 -5.48
C ARG A 370 8.56 15.27 -6.23
N VAL A 371 8.53 15.44 -7.53
CA VAL A 371 9.70 15.32 -8.38
C VAL A 371 10.06 16.69 -8.94
N ASN A 372 11.34 17.01 -8.96
CA ASN A 372 11.85 18.23 -9.59
C ASN A 372 12.21 17.93 -11.04
N GLY A 373 11.23 18.02 -11.92
CA GLY A 373 11.40 17.78 -13.35
C GLY A 373 11.83 19.02 -14.14
N LYS A 374 12.18 18.82 -15.39
CA LYS A 374 12.64 19.90 -16.28
C LYS A 374 11.56 20.95 -16.58
N GLU A 375 10.30 20.53 -16.66
CA GLU A 375 9.15 21.38 -16.94
C GLU A 375 8.46 21.88 -15.66
N GLY A 376 9.02 21.58 -14.49
CA GLY A 376 8.46 21.94 -13.20
C GLY A 376 8.25 20.75 -12.26
N LYS A 377 7.66 21.02 -11.09
CA LYS A 377 7.41 19.98 -10.10
C LYS A 377 6.15 19.19 -10.43
N TYR A 378 6.24 17.85 -10.33
CA TYR A 378 5.11 16.95 -10.51
C TYR A 378 5.08 15.88 -9.41
N PHE A 379 4.00 15.10 -9.34
CA PHE A 379 3.86 13.94 -8.46
C PHE A 379 4.33 12.68 -9.17
N PRO A 380 5.23 11.86 -8.56
CA PRO A 380 5.55 10.56 -9.11
C PRO A 380 4.39 9.58 -8.91
N HIS A 381 4.40 8.50 -9.69
CA HIS A 381 3.56 7.34 -9.45
C HIS A 381 4.25 6.35 -8.50
N THR A 382 3.44 5.65 -7.70
CA THR A 382 3.88 4.59 -6.80
C THR A 382 3.21 3.28 -7.15
N LEU A 383 3.99 2.20 -7.14
CA LEU A 383 3.52 0.85 -7.41
C LEU A 383 4.15 -0.10 -6.40
N ASN A 384 3.45 -1.18 -6.11
CA ASN A 384 3.97 -2.23 -5.25
C ASN A 384 3.48 -3.61 -5.69
N ASN A 385 4.19 -4.63 -5.27
CA ASN A 385 3.74 -6.02 -5.34
C ASN A 385 4.49 -6.87 -4.31
N THR A 386 3.83 -7.91 -3.86
CA THR A 386 4.46 -8.96 -3.06
C THR A 386 5.40 -9.80 -3.94
N VAL A 387 6.67 -9.87 -3.59
CA VAL A 387 7.59 -10.86 -4.18
C VAL A 387 7.20 -12.25 -3.68
N VAL A 388 7.17 -12.40 -2.35
CA VAL A 388 6.72 -13.61 -1.66
C VAL A 388 6.28 -13.31 -0.22
N ALA A 389 5.21 -13.95 0.21
CA ALA A 389 4.81 -14.06 1.62
C ALA A 389 4.86 -15.55 2.01
N PRO A 390 5.87 -15.98 2.78
CA PRO A 390 6.13 -17.40 3.04
C PRO A 390 4.93 -18.20 3.51
N PRO A 391 4.01 -17.72 4.36
CA PRO A 391 2.90 -18.56 4.81
C PRO A 391 2.05 -19.14 3.67
N ARG A 392 1.63 -18.29 2.72
CA ARG A 392 0.88 -18.75 1.55
C ARG A 392 1.80 -19.47 0.54
N MET A 393 3.03 -19.01 0.38
CA MET A 393 4.04 -19.70 -0.42
C MET A 393 4.29 -21.12 0.11
N LEU A 394 4.42 -21.31 1.44
CA LEU A 394 4.65 -22.64 2.02
C LEU A 394 3.48 -23.58 1.74
N ILE A 395 2.23 -23.09 1.77
CA ILE A 395 1.07 -23.92 1.38
C ILE A 395 1.22 -24.39 -0.06
N ALA A 396 1.41 -23.47 -1.00
CA ALA A 396 1.58 -23.79 -2.40
C ALA A 396 2.80 -24.70 -2.64
N PHE A 397 3.94 -24.39 -1.98
CA PHE A 397 5.18 -25.13 -2.10
C PHE A 397 5.02 -26.59 -1.63
N LEU A 398 4.49 -26.79 -0.42
CA LEU A 398 4.31 -28.12 0.15
C LEU A 398 3.34 -28.96 -0.66
N GLU A 399 2.21 -28.39 -1.08
CA GLU A 399 1.22 -29.14 -1.86
C GLU A 399 1.70 -29.51 -3.27
N ASN A 400 2.48 -28.64 -3.95
CA ASN A 400 2.96 -28.90 -5.32
C ASN A 400 4.24 -29.76 -5.36
N ASN A 401 4.99 -29.83 -4.27
CA ASN A 401 6.27 -30.57 -4.21
C ASN A 401 6.21 -31.84 -3.34
N LEU A 402 5.03 -32.20 -2.80
CA LEU A 402 4.82 -33.41 -2.00
C LEU A 402 4.89 -34.66 -2.87
N ASN A 403 5.55 -35.68 -2.37
CA ASN A 403 5.58 -37.02 -2.94
C ASN A 403 4.65 -37.95 -2.15
N GLU A 404 4.24 -39.08 -2.78
CA GLU A 404 3.37 -40.08 -2.15
C GLU A 404 3.97 -40.68 -0.85
N ASP A 405 5.30 -40.72 -0.74
CA ASP A 405 6.02 -41.22 0.45
C ASP A 405 6.13 -40.18 1.58
N GLY A 406 5.49 -39.01 1.42
CA GLY A 406 5.50 -37.89 2.38
C GLY A 406 6.73 -37.00 2.29
N THR A 407 7.72 -37.29 1.45
CA THR A 407 8.85 -36.40 1.22
C THR A 407 8.44 -35.19 0.40
N VAL A 408 9.15 -34.06 0.55
CA VAL A 408 8.92 -32.85 -0.22
C VAL A 408 10.14 -32.51 -1.07
N ASN A 409 9.99 -32.42 -2.39
CA ASN A 409 11.07 -32.04 -3.29
C ASN A 409 11.50 -30.59 -3.09
N ILE A 410 12.81 -30.34 -3.19
CA ILE A 410 13.37 -28.98 -3.18
C ILE A 410 13.79 -28.61 -4.61
N PRO A 411 13.10 -27.66 -5.27
CA PRO A 411 13.48 -27.17 -6.60
C PRO A 411 14.93 -26.68 -6.63
N VAL A 412 15.58 -26.83 -7.77
CA VAL A 412 17.02 -26.56 -7.95
C VAL A 412 17.37 -25.14 -7.49
N ALA A 413 16.52 -24.15 -7.80
CA ALA A 413 16.74 -22.76 -7.44
C ALA A 413 16.83 -22.53 -5.92
N LEU A 414 16.14 -23.34 -5.11
CA LEU A 414 16.11 -23.18 -3.65
C LEU A 414 17.15 -24.03 -2.91
N ARG A 415 17.75 -25.04 -3.53
CA ARG A 415 18.74 -25.94 -2.91
C ARG A 415 19.92 -25.21 -2.25
N PRO A 416 20.53 -24.17 -2.84
CA PRO A 416 21.62 -23.43 -2.20
C PRO A 416 21.24 -22.87 -0.82
N TYR A 417 20.00 -22.40 -0.66
CA TYR A 417 19.47 -21.84 0.59
C TYR A 417 19.05 -22.92 1.59
N MET A 418 18.89 -24.17 1.13
CA MET A 418 18.58 -25.34 1.95
C MET A 418 19.80 -26.22 2.26
N GLY A 419 21.01 -25.69 2.03
CA GLY A 419 22.27 -26.42 2.27
C GLY A 419 22.47 -27.60 1.33
N GLY A 420 21.98 -27.48 0.11
CA GLY A 420 22.10 -28.49 -0.93
C GLY A 420 21.12 -29.66 -0.79
N LYS A 421 20.15 -29.61 0.14
CA LYS A 421 19.12 -30.66 0.24
C LYS A 421 18.27 -30.70 -1.03
N GLU A 422 18.05 -31.89 -1.54
CA GLU A 422 17.17 -32.14 -2.70
C GLU A 422 15.75 -32.49 -2.28
N LYS A 423 15.59 -33.01 -1.07
CA LYS A 423 14.29 -33.37 -0.48
C LYS A 423 14.28 -33.10 1.02
N LEU A 424 13.09 -32.77 1.52
CA LEU A 424 12.79 -32.86 2.96
C LEU A 424 12.20 -34.24 3.25
N ILE A 425 12.62 -34.83 4.37
CA ILE A 425 12.19 -36.16 4.82
C ILE A 425 11.40 -35.96 6.11
N PRO A 426 10.13 -36.43 6.19
CA PRO A 426 9.35 -36.31 7.42
C PRO A 426 10.00 -37.08 8.58
N THR A 427 9.87 -36.51 9.78
CA THR A 427 10.39 -37.15 11.03
C THR A 427 9.43 -38.21 11.54
N ASN A 428 8.13 -38.00 11.37
CA ASN A 428 7.08 -38.93 11.75
C ASN A 428 6.49 -39.56 10.48
N LYS A 429 6.61 -40.87 10.36
CA LYS A 429 5.98 -41.65 9.28
C LYS A 429 4.63 -42.18 9.72
#